data_787916397971145f42a4d0c09be674f8
#
_entry.id   787916397971145f42a4d0c09be674f8
#
_cell.length_a   1.000
_cell.length_b   1.000
_cell.length_c   1.000
_cell.angle_alpha   90.00
_cell.angle_beta   90.00
_cell.angle_gamma   90.00
#
_symmetry.space_group_name_H-M   'P 1'
#
loop_
_entity.id
_entity.type
_entity.pdbx_description
1 polymer ?
#
loop_
_entity_poly.entity_id
_entity_poly.type
_entity_poly.pdbx_seq_one_letter_code
_entity_poly.pdbx_strand_id
1 'polypeptide(L)'
;RHQLPEILTLEEVIAKFGKKLHLMIEVKENLKYAPNKVKSLETLLSPLTPQSDYHLLSLTPEYLEPLFFAPKKALLDVIWLNPKDIFRENKKLGHGAIAGHFLFFTTPQISDLKAQGKKIGAGFLNSRNSLYREVNRGIDYIFTDHPLTLKQYIP
;
A
#
# COMPACT_ATOMS: atom_id res chain seq x y z
N ARG A 1 -12.43 10.52 -19.59
CA ARG A 1 -13.21 11.29 -18.60
C ARG A 1 -14.59 11.69 -19.12
N HIS A 2 -14.69 12.17 -20.36
CA HIS A 2 -16.00 12.49 -20.96
C HIS A 2 -16.93 11.28 -21.08
N GLN A 3 -16.38 10.07 -21.09
CA GLN A 3 -17.16 8.82 -21.18
C GLN A 3 -17.52 8.22 -19.79
N LEU A 4 -16.80 8.62 -18.73
CA LEU A 4 -17.00 8.11 -17.35
C LEU A 4 -16.87 9.27 -16.34
N PRO A 5 -17.83 10.18 -16.28
CA PRO A 5 -17.77 11.38 -15.44
C PRO A 5 -17.73 11.10 -13.94
N GLU A 6 -18.13 9.89 -13.52
CA GLU A 6 -18.13 9.46 -12.11
C GLU A 6 -16.77 9.03 -11.59
N ILE A 7 -15.79 8.78 -12.49
CA ILE A 7 -14.43 8.42 -12.09
C ILE A 7 -13.66 9.69 -11.72
N LEU A 8 -13.35 9.82 -10.43
CA LEU A 8 -12.54 10.91 -9.90
C LEU A 8 -11.09 10.82 -10.39
N THR A 9 -10.47 11.97 -10.63
CA THR A 9 -9.00 12.05 -10.77
C THR A 9 -8.34 11.90 -9.42
N LEU A 10 -7.03 11.59 -9.42
CA LEU A 10 -6.24 11.57 -8.18
C LEU A 10 -6.28 12.92 -7.45
N GLU A 11 -6.22 14.04 -8.17
CA GLU A 11 -6.35 15.39 -7.61
C GLU A 11 -7.67 15.58 -6.86
N GLU A 12 -8.79 15.18 -7.46
CA GLU A 12 -10.11 15.25 -6.80
C GLU A 12 -10.21 14.32 -5.59
N VAL A 13 -9.60 13.13 -5.65
CA VAL A 13 -9.53 12.21 -4.51
C VAL A 13 -8.72 12.84 -3.37
N ILE A 14 -7.56 13.42 -3.67
CA ILE A 14 -6.72 14.10 -2.67
C ILE A 14 -7.45 15.27 -2.05
N ALA A 15 -8.07 16.15 -2.86
CA ALA A 15 -8.83 17.29 -2.36
C ALA A 15 -9.99 16.88 -1.45
N LYS A 16 -10.67 15.79 -1.77
CA LYS A 16 -11.85 15.32 -1.01
C LYS A 16 -11.50 14.51 0.23
N PHE A 17 -10.47 13.66 0.16
CA PHE A 17 -10.17 12.61 1.14
C PHE A 17 -8.75 12.66 1.72
N GLY A 18 -7.79 13.36 1.10
CA GLY A 18 -6.36 13.24 1.38
C GLY A 18 -5.94 13.49 2.84
N LYS A 19 -6.70 14.29 3.61
CA LYS A 19 -6.46 14.50 5.04
C LYS A 19 -7.47 13.79 5.95
N LYS A 20 -8.43 13.09 5.37
CA LYS A 20 -9.51 12.38 6.09
C LYS A 20 -9.31 10.88 6.11
N LEU A 21 -8.65 10.35 5.08
CA LEU A 21 -8.40 8.93 4.90
C LEU A 21 -6.93 8.70 4.55
N HIS A 22 -6.39 7.59 5.01
CA HIS A 22 -5.09 7.11 4.55
C HIS A 22 -5.23 6.55 3.13
N LEU A 23 -4.51 7.12 2.17
CA LEU A 23 -4.62 6.73 0.77
C LEU A 23 -3.58 5.64 0.41
N MET A 24 -4.04 4.52 -0.13
CA MET A 24 -3.20 3.49 -0.74
C MET A 24 -3.23 3.68 -2.26
N ILE A 25 -2.18 4.30 -2.82
CA ILE A 25 -2.13 4.73 -4.23
C ILE A 25 -1.28 3.76 -5.03
N GLU A 26 -1.92 3.01 -5.95
CA GLU A 26 -1.23 2.02 -6.77
C GLU A 26 -0.59 2.63 -8.02
N VAL A 27 0.70 2.36 -8.20
CA VAL A 27 1.49 2.72 -9.39
C VAL A 27 1.53 1.50 -10.32
N LYS A 28 0.86 1.61 -11.47
CA LYS A 28 0.66 0.50 -12.43
C LYS A 28 1.59 0.56 -13.65
N GLU A 29 2.39 1.61 -13.79
CA GLU A 29 3.29 1.78 -14.93
C GLU A 29 4.71 2.14 -14.47
N ASN A 30 5.69 1.79 -15.29
CA ASN A 30 7.08 2.16 -15.05
C ASN A 30 7.30 3.64 -15.43
N LEU A 31 7.52 4.48 -14.42
CA LEU A 31 7.73 5.91 -14.60
C LEU A 31 9.22 6.29 -14.82
N LYS A 32 10.12 5.32 -14.95
CA LYS A 32 11.57 5.57 -15.12
C LYS A 32 11.90 6.52 -16.28
N TYR A 33 11.12 6.46 -17.35
CA TYR A 33 11.33 7.29 -18.54
C TYR A 33 10.26 8.38 -18.69
N ALA A 34 9.52 8.68 -17.63
CA ALA A 34 8.44 9.67 -17.62
C ALA A 34 8.61 10.69 -16.47
N PRO A 35 9.72 11.48 -16.44
CA PRO A 35 10.03 12.40 -15.34
C PRO A 35 8.92 13.43 -15.09
N ASN A 36 8.22 13.86 -16.14
CA ASN A 36 7.08 14.78 -16.01
C ASN A 36 5.92 14.16 -15.22
N LYS A 37 5.64 12.86 -15.39
CA LYS A 37 4.61 12.16 -14.60
C LYS A 37 5.04 12.02 -13.15
N VAL A 38 6.32 11.72 -12.88
CA VAL A 38 6.88 11.69 -11.53
C VAL A 38 6.72 13.04 -10.86
N LYS A 39 7.09 14.13 -11.55
CA LYS A 39 6.96 15.50 -11.03
C LYS A 39 5.50 15.90 -10.78
N SER A 40 4.60 15.53 -11.68
CA SER A 40 3.15 15.76 -11.48
C SER A 40 2.63 15.02 -10.24
N LEU A 41 3.02 13.76 -10.06
CA LEU A 41 2.64 12.97 -8.89
C LEU A 41 3.21 13.56 -7.59
N GLU A 42 4.48 13.97 -7.59
CA GLU A 42 5.11 14.68 -6.47
C GLU A 42 4.33 15.96 -6.10
N THR A 43 3.99 16.77 -7.11
CA THR A 43 3.22 18.01 -6.89
C THR A 43 1.84 17.73 -6.31
N LEU A 44 1.12 16.73 -6.84
CA LEU A 44 -0.20 16.34 -6.33
C LEU A 44 -0.15 15.84 -4.88
N LEU A 45 0.89 15.12 -4.50
CA LEU A 45 1.05 14.55 -3.17
C LEU A 45 1.70 15.51 -2.16
N SER A 46 2.24 16.65 -2.60
CA SER A 46 2.95 17.61 -1.74
C SER A 46 2.15 18.11 -0.52
N PRO A 47 0.80 18.22 -0.54
CA PRO A 47 0.03 18.59 0.64
C PRO A 47 -0.11 17.48 1.68
N LEU A 48 0.28 16.26 1.34
CA LEU A 48 0.11 15.06 2.17
C LEU A 48 1.44 14.64 2.79
N THR A 49 1.36 14.01 3.97
CA THR A 49 2.51 13.48 4.70
C THR A 49 2.70 11.99 4.37
N PRO A 50 3.85 11.59 3.76
CA PRO A 50 4.12 10.17 3.51
C PRO A 50 4.00 9.33 4.78
N GLN A 51 3.53 8.10 4.68
CA GLN A 51 3.25 7.12 5.75
C GLN A 51 2.06 7.49 6.65
N SER A 52 1.81 8.77 6.90
CA SER A 52 0.66 9.22 7.68
C SER A 52 -0.60 9.29 6.83
N ASP A 53 -0.52 10.01 5.71
CA ASP A 53 -1.68 10.27 4.85
C ASP A 53 -1.74 9.33 3.64
N TYR A 54 -0.58 8.78 3.21
CA TYR A 54 -0.54 7.87 2.05
C TYR A 54 0.63 6.88 2.06
N HIS A 55 0.43 5.78 1.33
CA HIS A 55 1.49 4.93 0.78
C HIS A 55 1.36 4.86 -0.73
N LEU A 56 2.51 4.75 -1.42
CA LEU A 56 2.58 4.36 -2.83
C LEU A 56 2.84 2.86 -2.89
N LEU A 57 2.04 2.14 -3.66
CA LEU A 57 2.16 0.69 -3.74
C LEU A 57 2.23 0.21 -5.19
N SER A 58 2.84 -0.95 -5.41
CA SER A 58 2.87 -1.60 -6.72
C SER A 58 2.97 -3.12 -6.59
N LEU A 59 2.42 -3.83 -7.58
CA LEU A 59 2.63 -5.26 -7.81
C LEU A 59 4.03 -5.54 -8.40
N THR A 60 4.69 -4.51 -8.93
CA THR A 60 6.05 -4.56 -9.49
C THR A 60 6.92 -3.58 -8.70
N PRO A 61 7.71 -4.06 -7.73
CA PRO A 61 8.48 -3.19 -6.81
C PRO A 61 9.32 -2.12 -7.51
N GLU A 62 9.90 -2.44 -8.66
CA GLU A 62 10.76 -1.55 -9.44
C GLU A 62 10.01 -0.32 -9.99
N TYR A 63 8.68 -0.36 -10.07
CA TYR A 63 7.87 0.81 -10.49
C TYR A 63 7.88 1.93 -9.44
N LEU A 64 8.23 1.61 -8.19
CA LEU A 64 8.33 2.57 -7.10
C LEU A 64 9.71 3.26 -7.04
N GLU A 65 10.74 2.70 -7.69
CA GLU A 65 12.10 3.22 -7.65
C GLU A 65 12.25 4.66 -8.19
N PRO A 66 11.55 5.08 -9.26
CA PRO A 66 11.64 6.44 -9.76
C PRO A 66 11.02 7.51 -8.84
N LEU A 67 10.32 7.12 -7.78
CA LEU A 67 9.54 8.01 -6.91
C LEU A 67 10.40 8.54 -5.74
N PHE A 68 11.53 9.16 -6.05
CA PHE A 68 12.54 9.64 -5.07
C PHE A 68 11.99 10.68 -4.08
N PHE A 69 10.88 11.34 -4.39
CA PHE A 69 10.22 12.28 -3.50
C PHE A 69 9.55 11.60 -2.29
N ALA A 70 9.22 10.32 -2.41
CA ALA A 70 8.63 9.54 -1.34
C ALA A 70 9.71 8.77 -0.56
N PRO A 71 9.73 8.84 0.78
CA PRO A 71 10.67 8.05 1.58
C PRO A 71 10.38 6.56 1.43
N LYS A 72 11.41 5.72 1.45
CA LYS A 72 11.27 4.25 1.32
C LYS A 72 10.23 3.65 2.26
N LYS A 73 10.04 4.23 3.44
CA LYS A 73 9.02 3.82 4.43
C LYS A 73 7.58 4.00 3.95
N ALA A 74 7.34 4.90 2.98
CA ALA A 74 6.02 5.10 2.37
C ALA A 74 5.80 4.24 1.11
N LEU A 75 6.76 3.39 0.73
CA LEU A 75 6.67 2.49 -0.40
C LEU A 75 6.27 1.08 0.07
N LEU A 76 5.26 0.50 -0.60
CA LEU A 76 4.65 -0.77 -0.25
C LEU A 76 4.64 -1.71 -1.46
N ASP A 77 5.29 -2.86 -1.33
CA ASP A 77 5.29 -3.89 -2.37
C ASP A 77 4.12 -4.86 -2.17
N VAL A 78 3.41 -5.14 -3.25
CA VAL A 78 2.24 -6.03 -3.20
C VAL A 78 2.58 -7.40 -3.78
N ILE A 79 2.38 -8.44 -3.00
CA ILE A 79 2.51 -9.84 -3.42
C ILE A 79 1.23 -10.26 -4.14
N TRP A 80 1.35 -10.67 -5.40
CA TRP A 80 0.24 -11.26 -6.16
C TRP A 80 0.41 -12.76 -6.33
N LEU A 81 1.45 -13.22 -7.05
CA LEU A 81 1.67 -14.63 -7.37
C LEU A 81 3.04 -15.16 -6.93
N ASN A 82 4.02 -14.26 -6.70
CA ASN A 82 5.43 -14.61 -6.47
C ASN A 82 5.93 -14.13 -5.09
N PRO A 83 5.46 -14.70 -3.97
CA PRO A 83 5.83 -14.20 -2.65
C PRO A 83 7.35 -14.19 -2.43
N LYS A 84 8.07 -15.25 -2.83
CA LYS A 84 9.53 -15.32 -2.63
C LYS A 84 10.28 -14.19 -3.34
N ASP A 85 9.88 -13.87 -4.57
CA ASP A 85 10.54 -12.83 -5.36
C ASP A 85 10.24 -11.45 -4.77
N ILE A 86 8.99 -11.18 -4.41
CA ILE A 86 8.60 -9.89 -3.81
C ILE A 86 9.29 -9.70 -2.45
N PHE A 87 9.39 -10.72 -1.59
CA PHE A 87 10.15 -10.62 -0.34
C PHE A 87 11.61 -10.27 -0.59
N ARG A 88 12.24 -10.92 -1.58
CA ARG A 88 13.64 -10.65 -1.96
C ARG A 88 13.82 -9.22 -2.48
N GLU A 89 12.97 -8.78 -3.42
CA GLU A 89 13.05 -7.43 -3.98
C GLU A 89 12.72 -6.35 -2.94
N ASN A 90 11.70 -6.53 -2.09
CA ASN A 90 11.40 -5.62 -0.99
C ASN A 90 12.60 -5.43 -0.06
N LYS A 91 13.32 -6.51 0.26
CA LYS A 91 14.54 -6.44 1.07
C LYS A 91 15.64 -5.69 0.35
N LYS A 92 15.88 -5.99 -0.94
CA LYS A 92 16.91 -5.39 -1.79
C LYS A 92 16.67 -3.87 -1.98
N LEU A 93 15.44 -3.48 -2.29
CA LEU A 93 15.06 -2.09 -2.55
C LEU A 93 14.89 -1.28 -1.25
N GLY A 94 14.72 -1.96 -0.12
CA GLY A 94 14.58 -1.32 1.19
C GLY A 94 13.22 -0.65 1.40
N HIS A 95 12.17 -1.06 0.66
CA HIS A 95 10.83 -0.52 0.84
C HIS A 95 10.28 -0.86 2.22
N GLY A 96 9.53 0.08 2.83
CA GLY A 96 9.14 0.02 4.24
C GLY A 96 7.91 -0.82 4.52
N ALA A 97 7.18 -1.25 3.50
CA ALA A 97 5.99 -2.05 3.69
C ALA A 97 5.86 -3.16 2.64
N ILE A 98 5.11 -4.21 3.01
CA ILE A 98 4.79 -5.31 2.12
C ILE A 98 3.36 -5.76 2.38
N ALA A 99 2.60 -6.06 1.33
CA ALA A 99 1.23 -6.53 1.45
C ALA A 99 0.94 -7.70 0.51
N GLY A 100 -0.10 -8.48 0.79
CA GLY A 100 -0.53 -9.57 -0.06
C GLY A 100 -1.65 -10.38 0.57
N HIS A 101 -2.01 -11.49 -0.06
CA HIS A 101 -3.00 -12.40 0.53
C HIS A 101 -2.51 -12.90 1.90
N PHE A 102 -3.40 -12.94 2.90
CA PHE A 102 -3.03 -13.31 4.28
C PHE A 102 -2.31 -14.67 4.41
N LEU A 103 -2.54 -15.59 3.48
CA LEU A 103 -1.86 -16.90 3.44
C LEU A 103 -0.37 -16.82 3.07
N PHE A 104 0.09 -15.71 2.52
CA PHE A 104 1.50 -15.54 2.18
C PHE A 104 2.39 -15.20 3.37
N PHE A 105 1.79 -14.90 4.53
CA PHE A 105 2.51 -14.48 5.72
C PHE A 105 2.43 -15.56 6.81
N THR A 106 3.52 -16.26 7.05
CA THR A 106 3.67 -17.10 8.26
C THR A 106 3.99 -16.24 9.47
N THR A 107 3.72 -16.73 10.68
CA THR A 107 4.02 -15.99 11.93
C THR A 107 5.50 -15.63 12.07
N PRO A 108 6.47 -16.53 11.76
CA PRO A 108 7.89 -16.17 11.77
C PRO A 108 8.22 -15.03 10.77
N GLN A 109 7.68 -15.09 9.55
CA GLN A 109 7.90 -14.01 8.56
C GLN A 109 7.37 -12.66 9.03
N ILE A 110 6.19 -12.63 9.67
CA ILE A 110 5.65 -11.41 10.28
C ILE A 110 6.61 -10.87 11.35
N SER A 111 7.09 -11.73 12.23
CA SER A 111 8.05 -11.36 13.27
C SER A 111 9.34 -10.78 12.68
N ASP A 112 9.91 -11.44 11.67
CA ASP A 112 11.13 -11.00 10.99
C ASP A 112 10.96 -9.65 10.27
N LEU A 113 9.84 -9.44 9.58
CA LEU A 113 9.54 -8.17 8.91
C LEU A 113 9.38 -7.04 9.93
N LYS A 114 8.71 -7.29 11.04
CA LYS A 114 8.55 -6.32 12.13
C LYS A 114 9.87 -5.99 12.81
N ALA A 115 10.74 -6.96 13.03
CA ALA A 115 12.09 -6.73 13.55
C ALA A 115 12.93 -5.83 12.62
N GLN A 116 12.62 -5.83 11.31
CA GLN A 116 13.22 -4.93 10.32
C GLN A 116 12.51 -3.55 10.26
N GLY A 117 11.51 -3.28 11.11
CA GLY A 117 10.73 -2.05 11.11
C GLY A 117 9.76 -1.90 9.93
N LYS A 118 9.42 -3.00 9.25
CA LYS A 118 8.51 -3.00 8.11
C LYS A 118 7.05 -3.08 8.57
N LYS A 119 6.17 -2.46 7.78
CA LYS A 119 4.71 -2.57 7.90
C LYS A 119 4.18 -3.70 7.03
N ILE A 120 3.13 -4.37 7.49
CA ILE A 120 2.58 -5.55 6.82
C ILE A 120 1.10 -5.35 6.57
N GLY A 121 0.69 -5.57 5.31
CA GLY A 121 -0.71 -5.56 4.90
C GLY A 121 -1.22 -6.95 4.55
N ALA A 122 -2.38 -7.33 5.08
CA ALA A 122 -3.03 -8.59 4.73
C ALA A 122 -4.32 -8.35 3.95
N GLY A 123 -4.42 -8.98 2.79
CA GLY A 123 -5.55 -8.90 1.88
C GLY A 123 -6.54 -10.05 2.04
N PHE A 124 -7.77 -9.83 1.53
CA PHE A 124 -8.89 -10.78 1.52
C PHE A 124 -9.41 -11.16 2.92
N LEU A 125 -9.32 -10.25 3.87
CA LEU A 125 -9.85 -10.44 5.22
C LEU A 125 -11.35 -10.09 5.24
N ASN A 126 -12.18 -10.96 4.68
CA ASN A 126 -13.60 -10.70 4.44
C ASN A 126 -14.53 -11.28 5.53
N SER A 127 -13.97 -11.74 6.66
CA SER A 127 -14.75 -12.24 7.78
C SER A 127 -14.21 -11.74 9.12
N ARG A 128 -15.08 -11.74 10.15
CA ARG A 128 -14.70 -11.41 11.53
C ARG A 128 -13.54 -12.28 12.03
N ASN A 129 -13.58 -13.58 11.74
CA ASN A 129 -12.56 -14.51 12.23
C ASN A 129 -11.20 -14.26 11.57
N SER A 130 -11.17 -14.01 10.25
CA SER A 130 -9.94 -13.67 9.55
C SER A 130 -9.38 -12.33 10.03
N LEU A 131 -10.24 -11.33 10.26
CA LEU A 131 -9.86 -10.04 10.81
C LEU A 131 -9.16 -10.19 12.17
N TYR A 132 -9.82 -10.81 13.15
CA TYR A 132 -9.24 -10.98 14.49
C TYR A 132 -7.96 -11.81 14.49
N ARG A 133 -7.90 -12.86 13.68
CA ARG A 133 -6.67 -13.64 13.54
C ARG A 133 -5.50 -12.79 13.10
N GLU A 134 -5.67 -11.97 12.07
CA GLU A 134 -4.57 -11.19 11.51
C GLU A 134 -4.22 -9.95 12.38
N VAL A 135 -5.22 -9.33 12.99
CA VAL A 135 -4.98 -8.27 14.00
C VAL A 135 -4.18 -8.81 15.17
N ASN A 136 -4.52 -9.99 15.70
CA ASN A 136 -3.78 -10.63 16.80
C ASN A 136 -2.35 -11.04 16.40
N ARG A 137 -2.09 -11.28 15.11
CA ARG A 137 -0.75 -11.51 14.57
C ARG A 137 0.04 -10.22 14.38
N GLY A 138 -0.60 -9.06 14.61
CA GLY A 138 0.01 -7.75 14.52
C GLY A 138 0.14 -7.22 13.10
N ILE A 139 -0.76 -7.56 12.18
CA ILE A 139 -0.85 -6.97 10.85
C ILE A 139 -1.20 -5.48 10.97
N ASP A 140 -0.54 -4.63 10.16
CA ASP A 140 -0.68 -3.17 10.22
C ASP A 140 -1.80 -2.64 9.32
N TYR A 141 -2.01 -3.27 8.15
CA TYR A 141 -3.02 -2.85 7.16
C TYR A 141 -3.95 -4.00 6.79
N ILE A 142 -5.23 -3.71 6.73
CA ILE A 142 -6.28 -4.67 6.36
C ILE A 142 -6.85 -4.27 5.00
N PHE A 143 -6.77 -5.18 4.02
CA PHE A 143 -7.44 -5.03 2.73
C PHE A 143 -8.62 -5.98 2.65
N THR A 144 -9.81 -5.45 2.45
CA THR A 144 -11.08 -6.19 2.46
C THR A 144 -12.07 -5.63 1.46
N ASP A 145 -12.94 -6.50 0.94
CA ASP A 145 -14.07 -6.12 0.09
C ASP A 145 -15.27 -5.62 0.92
N HIS A 146 -15.24 -5.82 2.26
CA HIS A 146 -16.36 -5.51 3.17
C HIS A 146 -15.96 -4.54 4.30
N PRO A 147 -15.38 -3.34 3.99
CA PRO A 147 -14.83 -2.46 5.01
C PRO A 147 -15.86 -1.96 6.02
N LEU A 148 -17.08 -1.65 5.58
CA LEU A 148 -18.15 -1.17 6.48
C LEU A 148 -18.61 -2.26 7.46
N THR A 149 -18.67 -3.51 6.99
CA THR A 149 -19.03 -4.64 7.85
C THR A 149 -17.93 -4.93 8.86
N LEU A 150 -16.66 -4.92 8.43
CA LEU A 150 -15.54 -5.24 9.32
C LEU A 150 -15.24 -4.11 10.30
N LYS A 151 -15.49 -2.86 9.94
CA LYS A 151 -15.30 -1.71 10.84
C LYS A 151 -16.07 -1.85 12.16
N GLN A 152 -17.19 -2.57 12.17
CA GLN A 152 -18.00 -2.82 13.38
C GLN A 152 -17.25 -3.66 14.43
N TYR A 153 -16.19 -4.37 14.05
CA TYR A 153 -15.43 -5.27 14.92
C TYR A 153 -14.07 -4.70 15.35
N ILE A 154 -13.74 -3.48 14.89
CA ILE A 154 -12.52 -2.76 15.27
C ILE A 154 -12.95 -1.62 16.20
N PRO A 155 -12.38 -1.53 17.42
CA PRO A 155 -12.70 -0.48 18.37
C PRO A 155 -12.34 0.92 17.87
#